data_208cf4166c795a3fc3e07a9c75dc6dc3
#
_entry.id   208cf4166c795a3fc3e07a9c75dc6dc3
#
_cell.length_a   1.000
_cell.length_b   1.000
_cell.length_c   1.000
_cell.angle_alpha   90.00
_cell.angle_beta   90.00
_cell.angle_gamma   90.00
#
_symmetry.space_group_name_H-M   'P 1'
#
loop_
_entity.id
_entity.type
_entity.pdbx_description
1 polymer ?
#
loop_
_entity_poly.entity_id
_entity_poly.type
_entity_poly.pdbx_seq_one_letter_code
_entity_poly.pdbx_strand_id
1 'polypeptide(L)'
;METIKTIARIRSDFPEKFGIPRQSGVVPETRAEIVFEKPYQNPDALRGVEGFSHLWLIWGFSACERDAWSPTVRPPRLGGNARMGVFATRSPFRPNPIGLSSVTLEEVRLHTPEGPVLVVGGADLMDGTPIYDIKPYLPYADCHPEATGGFAEEKRHYALTVDFPAALEAQIDPAHRAALRGVLAHDPRPSYQSDPERMYGVAFAGKNVKFTVEDGVLTVRKIEEIS
;
A
#
# COMPACT_ATOMS: atom_id res chain seq x y z
N MET A 1 27.75 0.48 14.09
CA MET A 1 26.34 0.74 13.73
C MET A 1 25.97 -0.30 12.67
N GLU A 2 25.01 -1.16 12.95
CA GLU A 2 24.52 -2.12 11.96
C GLU A 2 23.77 -1.36 10.88
N THR A 3 24.15 -1.57 9.62
CA THR A 3 23.52 -0.88 8.49
C THR A 3 22.58 -1.84 7.78
N ILE A 4 21.30 -1.52 7.73
CA ILE A 4 20.33 -2.26 6.94
C ILE A 4 20.55 -1.92 5.45
N LYS A 5 20.63 -2.96 4.61
CA LYS A 5 20.82 -2.80 3.17
C LYS A 5 19.49 -2.86 2.42
N THR A 6 19.32 -1.99 1.43
CA THR A 6 18.24 -2.14 0.46
C THR A 6 18.59 -3.26 -0.49
N ILE A 7 17.73 -4.30 -0.55
CA ILE A 7 17.94 -5.45 -1.45
C ILE A 7 17.14 -5.34 -2.74
N ALA A 8 16.02 -4.62 -2.68
CA ALA A 8 15.11 -4.41 -3.81
C ALA A 8 14.33 -3.10 -3.63
N ARG A 9 13.66 -2.67 -4.70
CA ARG A 9 12.66 -1.60 -4.65
C ARG A 9 11.36 -2.11 -5.24
N ILE A 10 10.25 -1.60 -4.69
CA ILE A 10 8.96 -1.84 -5.30
C ILE A 10 8.71 -0.84 -6.43
N ARG A 11 8.09 -1.32 -7.50
CA ARG A 11 7.50 -0.52 -8.57
C ARG A 11 5.99 -0.69 -8.47
N SER A 12 5.27 0.38 -8.19
CA SER A 12 3.82 0.35 -7.95
C SER A 12 3.11 1.51 -8.64
N ASP A 13 1.79 1.43 -8.72
CA ASP A 13 0.93 2.47 -9.30
C ASP A 13 0.75 3.71 -8.41
N PHE A 14 1.38 3.76 -7.23
CA PHE A 14 1.25 4.83 -6.26
C PHE A 14 2.48 5.74 -6.25
N PRO A 15 2.50 6.86 -7.02
CA PRO A 15 3.65 7.76 -7.06
C PRO A 15 3.81 8.60 -5.79
N GLU A 16 2.77 8.70 -4.96
CA GLU A 16 2.75 9.49 -3.73
C GLU A 16 2.00 8.77 -2.60
N LYS A 17 2.10 9.30 -1.38
CA LYS A 17 1.49 8.68 -0.19
C LYS A 17 -0.04 8.70 -0.18
N PHE A 18 -0.65 9.68 -0.86
CA PHE A 18 -2.10 9.84 -0.86
C PHE A 18 -2.73 8.79 -1.77
N GLY A 19 -3.70 8.05 -1.26
CA GLY A 19 -4.38 6.99 -2.00
C GLY A 19 -3.80 5.59 -1.81
N ILE A 20 -2.62 5.44 -1.22
CA ILE A 20 -2.09 4.11 -0.89
C ILE A 20 -3.05 3.40 0.07
N PRO A 21 -3.42 2.12 -0.18
CA PRO A 21 -4.18 1.32 0.76
C PRO A 21 -3.53 1.32 2.14
N ARG A 22 -4.33 1.43 3.19
CA ARG A 22 -3.81 1.60 4.57
C ARG A 22 -3.12 0.37 5.13
N GLN A 23 -3.35 -0.79 4.54
CA GLN A 23 -2.74 -2.07 4.87
C GLN A 23 -2.66 -2.93 3.61
N SER A 24 -1.68 -3.81 3.54
CA SER A 24 -1.58 -4.82 2.49
C SER A 24 -2.81 -5.74 2.48
N GLY A 25 -3.18 -6.20 1.29
CA GLY A 25 -4.31 -7.10 1.07
C GLY A 25 -5.70 -6.47 1.18
N VAL A 26 -5.81 -5.18 1.57
CA VAL A 26 -7.10 -4.47 1.65
C VAL A 26 -7.68 -4.19 0.27
N VAL A 27 -6.82 -3.96 -0.71
CA VAL A 27 -7.16 -3.87 -2.14
C VAL A 27 -6.36 -4.95 -2.87
N PRO A 28 -6.85 -6.19 -2.93
CA PRO A 28 -6.11 -7.32 -3.49
C PRO A 28 -5.83 -7.19 -5.00
N GLU A 29 -6.59 -6.35 -5.70
CA GLU A 29 -6.43 -6.10 -7.13
C GLU A 29 -5.24 -5.19 -7.47
N THR A 30 -4.61 -4.53 -6.48
CA THR A 30 -3.38 -3.76 -6.74
C THR A 30 -2.24 -4.70 -7.09
N ARG A 31 -1.44 -4.31 -8.10
CA ARG A 31 -0.25 -5.05 -8.54
C ARG A 31 0.99 -4.18 -8.39
N ALA A 32 2.09 -4.86 -8.09
CA ALA A 32 3.39 -4.22 -8.01
C ALA A 32 4.50 -5.20 -8.42
N GLU A 33 5.65 -4.66 -8.79
CA GLU A 33 6.84 -5.44 -9.11
C GLU A 33 7.94 -5.16 -8.07
N ILE A 34 8.59 -6.21 -7.60
CA ILE A 34 9.77 -6.12 -6.75
C ILE A 34 10.99 -6.32 -7.64
N VAL A 35 11.75 -5.24 -7.82
CA VAL A 35 12.97 -5.21 -8.66
C VAL A 35 14.18 -5.21 -7.76
N PHE A 36 15.05 -6.22 -7.90
CA PHE A 36 16.23 -6.38 -7.05
C PHE A 36 17.35 -5.41 -7.44
N GLU A 37 18.05 -4.90 -6.43
CA GLU A 37 19.28 -4.12 -6.63
C GLU A 37 20.40 -5.03 -7.20
N LYS A 38 21.31 -4.45 -8.01
CA LYS A 38 22.34 -5.20 -8.75
C LYS A 38 23.09 -6.28 -7.95
N PRO A 39 23.53 -6.05 -6.68
CA PRO A 39 24.23 -7.09 -5.91
C PRO A 39 23.37 -8.31 -5.55
N TYR A 40 22.06 -8.20 -5.68
CA TYR A 40 21.08 -9.22 -5.24
C TYR A 40 20.30 -9.85 -6.41
N GLN A 41 20.71 -9.60 -7.66
CA GLN A 41 20.06 -10.11 -8.88
C GLN A 41 20.46 -11.55 -9.23
N ASN A 42 20.77 -12.38 -8.25
CA ASN A 42 21.07 -13.79 -8.48
C ASN A 42 19.79 -14.63 -8.44
N PRO A 43 19.36 -15.28 -9.55
CA PRO A 43 18.16 -16.11 -9.58
C PRO A 43 18.16 -17.27 -8.57
N ASP A 44 19.34 -17.76 -8.17
CA ASP A 44 19.42 -18.81 -7.15
C ASP A 44 18.88 -18.39 -5.79
N ALA A 45 18.89 -17.08 -5.48
CA ALA A 45 18.29 -16.55 -4.24
C ALA A 45 16.77 -16.69 -4.21
N LEU A 46 16.13 -16.90 -5.36
CA LEU A 46 14.68 -17.07 -5.49
C LEU A 46 14.25 -18.52 -5.69
N ARG A 47 15.21 -19.46 -5.68
CA ARG A 47 14.90 -20.87 -5.89
C ARG A 47 13.92 -21.39 -4.83
N GLY A 48 12.75 -21.88 -5.27
CA GLY A 48 11.70 -22.41 -4.41
C GLY A 48 10.70 -21.36 -3.91
N VAL A 49 10.87 -20.05 -4.22
CA VAL A 49 9.93 -19.01 -3.82
C VAL A 49 8.56 -19.19 -4.47
N GLU A 50 8.51 -19.75 -5.65
CA GLU A 50 7.30 -20.08 -6.41
C GLU A 50 6.38 -21.09 -5.71
N GLY A 51 6.88 -21.79 -4.70
CA GLY A 51 6.10 -22.69 -3.85
C GLY A 51 5.24 -22.00 -2.81
N PHE A 52 5.38 -20.67 -2.63
CA PHE A 52 4.64 -19.90 -1.65
C PHE A 52 3.62 -18.99 -2.31
N SER A 53 2.43 -18.92 -1.75
CA SER A 53 1.36 -18.03 -2.24
C SER A 53 1.51 -16.59 -1.74
N HIS A 54 2.18 -16.38 -0.59
CA HIS A 54 2.33 -15.07 0.04
C HIS A 54 3.75 -14.87 0.55
N LEU A 55 4.16 -13.61 0.56
CA LEU A 55 5.46 -13.17 1.07
C LEU A 55 5.28 -12.06 2.10
N TRP A 56 6.15 -12.05 3.11
CA TRP A 56 6.39 -10.89 3.95
C TRP A 56 7.42 -9.98 3.29
N LEU A 57 7.09 -8.70 3.17
CA LEU A 57 8.01 -7.64 2.80
C LEU A 57 8.39 -6.85 4.05
N ILE A 58 9.69 -6.71 4.31
CA ILE A 58 10.25 -5.82 5.33
C ILE A 58 10.86 -4.64 4.60
N TRP A 59 10.35 -3.44 4.84
CA TRP A 59 10.63 -2.27 4.03
C TRP A 59 10.76 -0.98 4.84
N GLY A 60 11.26 0.10 4.23
CA GLY A 60 11.49 1.38 4.88
C GLY A 60 10.51 2.45 4.47
N PHE A 61 10.02 3.24 5.42
CA PHE A 61 9.22 4.43 5.14
C PHE A 61 10.12 5.55 4.60
N SER A 62 10.35 5.58 3.28
CA SER A 62 11.27 6.51 2.60
C SER A 62 10.77 7.96 2.52
N ALA A 63 9.45 8.17 2.64
CA ALA A 63 8.85 9.50 2.49
C ALA A 63 8.32 10.08 3.82
N CYS A 64 8.81 9.61 4.98
CA CYS A 64 8.35 10.01 6.31
C CYS A 64 9.51 10.40 7.22
N GLU A 65 10.46 11.19 6.70
CA GLU A 65 11.59 11.68 7.48
C GLU A 65 11.13 12.65 8.58
N ARG A 66 11.58 12.41 9.79
CA ARG A 66 11.49 13.30 10.95
C ARG A 66 12.77 13.19 11.75
N ASP A 67 13.24 14.31 12.25
CA ASP A 67 14.46 14.39 13.07
C ASP A 67 14.32 13.69 14.42
N ALA A 68 13.09 13.49 14.90
CA ALA A 68 12.82 12.83 16.17
C ALA A 68 11.54 11.99 16.14
N TRP A 69 11.56 10.87 16.84
CA TRP A 69 10.39 10.04 17.07
C TRP A 69 9.49 10.63 18.18
N SER A 70 8.23 10.21 18.21
CA SER A 70 7.31 10.59 19.27
C SER A 70 6.75 9.34 19.97
N PRO A 71 6.68 9.31 21.31
CA PRO A 71 6.12 8.17 22.04
C PRO A 71 4.62 7.98 21.75
N THR A 72 3.93 9.02 21.26
CA THR A 72 2.52 8.96 20.92
C THR A 72 2.26 9.52 19.53
N VAL A 73 1.26 8.96 18.85
CA VAL A 73 0.75 9.41 17.57
C VAL A 73 -0.76 9.60 17.61
N ARG A 74 -1.32 10.27 16.63
CA ARG A 74 -2.77 10.44 16.46
C ARG A 74 -3.22 9.62 15.25
N PRO A 75 -3.74 8.39 15.47
CA PRO A 75 -4.21 7.57 14.37
C PRO A 75 -5.37 8.24 13.66
N PRO A 76 -5.33 8.39 12.31
CA PRO A 76 -6.43 9.01 11.56
C PRO A 76 -7.78 8.32 11.78
N ARG A 77 -7.79 7.00 11.94
CA ARG A 77 -9.01 6.21 12.17
C ARG A 77 -9.75 6.53 13.48
N LEU A 78 -9.06 7.13 14.46
CA LEU A 78 -9.65 7.60 15.72
C LEU A 78 -10.07 9.07 15.66
N GLY A 79 -10.30 9.64 14.47
CA GLY A 79 -10.72 11.03 14.27
C GLY A 79 -9.63 12.07 14.53
N GLY A 80 -8.37 11.65 14.69
CA GLY A 80 -7.21 12.54 14.87
C GLY A 80 -7.10 13.20 16.25
N ASN A 81 -8.07 13.03 17.16
CA ASN A 81 -8.07 13.61 18.50
C ASN A 81 -7.49 12.67 19.57
N ALA A 82 -7.70 11.36 19.44
CA ALA A 82 -7.17 10.39 20.38
C ALA A 82 -5.66 10.17 20.16
N ARG A 83 -4.88 10.14 21.26
CA ARG A 83 -3.47 9.78 21.22
C ARG A 83 -3.29 8.30 21.58
N MET A 84 -2.48 7.62 20.80
CA MET A 84 -2.08 6.22 21.05
C MET A 84 -0.57 6.11 21.16
N GLY A 85 -0.10 5.17 21.95
CA GLY A 85 1.32 4.81 21.97
C GLY A 85 1.78 4.39 20.57
N VAL A 86 2.96 4.83 20.14
CA VAL A 86 3.46 4.55 18.79
C VAL A 86 3.55 3.05 18.52
N PHE A 87 3.90 2.25 19.52
CA PHE A 87 4.02 0.78 19.41
C PHE A 87 2.66 0.06 19.39
N ALA A 88 1.57 0.74 19.77
CA ALA A 88 0.21 0.23 19.57
C ALA A 88 -0.34 0.57 18.16
N THR A 89 0.48 1.12 17.27
CA THR A 89 0.10 1.53 15.92
C THR A 89 1.10 1.03 14.88
N ARG A 90 0.73 1.12 13.59
CA ARG A 90 1.64 0.92 12.45
C ARG A 90 2.10 2.25 11.83
N SER A 91 2.17 3.31 12.65
CA SER A 91 2.64 4.62 12.23
C SER A 91 4.11 4.59 11.79
N PRO A 92 4.50 5.34 10.74
CA PRO A 92 5.88 5.49 10.31
C PRO A 92 6.75 6.28 11.33
N PHE A 93 6.11 7.05 12.23
CA PHE A 93 6.79 7.94 13.17
C PHE A 93 7.30 7.21 14.41
N ARG A 94 8.06 6.17 14.19
CA ARG A 94 8.64 5.27 15.20
C ARG A 94 10.17 5.32 15.16
N PRO A 95 10.87 4.86 16.21
CA PRO A 95 12.35 4.93 16.28
C PRO A 95 13.05 4.32 15.06
N ASN A 96 12.53 3.19 14.59
CA ASN A 96 12.96 2.55 13.34
C ASN A 96 11.76 2.56 12.38
N PRO A 97 11.76 3.39 11.35
CA PRO A 97 10.62 3.53 10.43
C PRO A 97 10.57 2.35 9.43
N ILE A 98 10.38 1.14 9.98
CA ILE A 98 10.28 -0.11 9.23
C ILE A 98 8.82 -0.51 9.11
N GLY A 99 8.41 -0.86 7.90
CA GLY A 99 7.13 -1.42 7.55
C GLY A 99 7.18 -2.93 7.37
N LEU A 100 6.04 -3.57 7.52
CA LEU A 100 5.84 -5.00 7.31
C LEU A 100 4.52 -5.19 6.56
N SER A 101 4.57 -5.84 5.39
CA SER A 101 3.41 -6.09 4.55
C SER A 101 3.39 -7.54 4.09
N SER A 102 2.25 -8.20 4.20
CA SER A 102 2.01 -9.50 3.56
C SER A 102 1.41 -9.25 2.19
N VAL A 103 2.01 -9.78 1.14
CA VAL A 103 1.58 -9.64 -0.25
C VAL A 103 1.36 -10.99 -0.89
N THR A 104 0.45 -11.08 -1.87
CA THR A 104 0.30 -12.29 -2.68
C THR A 104 1.46 -12.37 -3.68
N LEU A 105 2.07 -13.53 -3.84
CA LEU A 105 3.01 -13.79 -4.94
C LEU A 105 2.22 -14.24 -6.16
N GLU A 106 2.23 -13.44 -7.24
CA GLU A 106 1.49 -13.73 -8.47
C GLU A 106 2.38 -14.38 -9.54
N GLU A 107 3.63 -13.90 -9.68
CA GLU A 107 4.55 -14.39 -10.70
C GLU A 107 6.01 -14.22 -10.27
N VAL A 108 6.87 -15.16 -10.69
CA VAL A 108 8.32 -15.10 -10.55
C VAL A 108 8.94 -15.04 -11.94
N ARG A 109 9.57 -13.91 -12.28
CA ARG A 109 10.28 -13.70 -13.55
C ARG A 109 11.78 -13.74 -13.30
N LEU A 110 12.41 -14.88 -13.52
CA LEU A 110 13.84 -15.07 -13.22
C LEU A 110 14.77 -14.34 -14.20
N HIS A 111 14.32 -14.13 -15.44
CA HIS A 111 15.17 -13.60 -16.53
C HIS A 111 14.48 -12.41 -17.19
N THR A 112 14.75 -11.21 -16.66
CA THR A 112 14.36 -9.95 -17.29
C THR A 112 15.59 -9.09 -17.56
N PRO A 113 15.52 -8.04 -18.38
CA PRO A 113 16.64 -7.10 -18.57
C PRO A 113 17.13 -6.44 -17.29
N GLU A 114 16.28 -6.39 -16.25
CA GLU A 114 16.59 -5.79 -14.94
C GLU A 114 16.97 -6.84 -13.88
N GLY A 115 17.24 -8.09 -14.30
CA GLY A 115 17.43 -9.23 -13.40
C GLY A 115 16.12 -9.90 -13.00
N PRO A 116 16.10 -10.71 -11.94
CA PRO A 116 14.87 -11.34 -11.45
C PRO A 116 13.89 -10.30 -10.90
N VAL A 117 12.59 -10.55 -11.11
CA VAL A 117 11.48 -9.70 -10.66
C VAL A 117 10.42 -10.59 -10.04
N LEU A 118 9.84 -10.17 -8.90
CA LEU A 118 8.64 -10.78 -8.33
C LEU A 118 7.44 -9.87 -8.61
N VAL A 119 6.37 -10.42 -9.17
CA VAL A 119 5.08 -9.72 -9.30
C VAL A 119 4.22 -10.08 -8.10
N VAL A 120 3.71 -9.06 -7.42
CA VAL A 120 2.95 -9.22 -6.18
C VAL A 120 1.62 -8.47 -6.23
N GLY A 121 0.62 -9.03 -5.56
CA GLY A 121 -0.70 -8.44 -5.39
C GLY A 121 -0.93 -7.90 -3.97
N GLY A 122 -1.80 -6.89 -3.85
CA GLY A 122 -2.23 -6.36 -2.57
C GLY A 122 -1.18 -5.52 -1.83
N ALA A 123 -0.17 -4.98 -2.53
CA ALA A 123 0.86 -4.14 -1.92
C ALA A 123 0.31 -2.77 -1.50
N ASP A 124 0.77 -2.29 -0.34
CA ASP A 124 0.46 -1.00 0.26
C ASP A 124 1.69 -0.08 0.33
N LEU A 125 2.52 -0.10 -0.69
CA LEU A 125 3.78 0.61 -0.77
C LEU A 125 3.77 1.65 -1.90
N MET A 126 4.36 2.81 -1.62
CA MET A 126 4.64 3.84 -2.61
C MET A 126 5.70 3.36 -3.60
N ASP A 127 5.63 3.81 -4.84
CA ASP A 127 6.65 3.54 -5.85
C ASP A 127 8.06 3.94 -5.36
N GLY A 128 9.06 3.12 -5.68
CA GLY A 128 10.44 3.30 -5.26
C GLY A 128 10.74 2.97 -3.80
N THR A 129 9.76 2.53 -3.00
CA THR A 129 9.99 2.16 -1.58
C THR A 129 11.07 1.08 -1.46
N PRO A 130 12.10 1.28 -0.59
CA PRO A 130 13.17 0.31 -0.39
C PRO A 130 12.66 -0.91 0.39
N ILE A 131 13.02 -2.09 -0.11
CA ILE A 131 12.77 -3.38 0.53
C ILE A 131 14.09 -3.86 1.12
N TYR A 132 14.08 -4.26 2.39
CA TYR A 132 15.23 -4.70 3.16
C TYR A 132 15.32 -6.21 3.27
N ASP A 133 14.17 -6.91 3.29
CA ASP A 133 14.12 -8.37 3.35
C ASP A 133 12.79 -8.88 2.79
N ILE A 134 12.81 -10.12 2.32
CA ILE A 134 11.66 -10.86 1.81
C ILE A 134 11.66 -12.23 2.48
N LYS A 135 10.54 -12.61 3.08
CA LYS A 135 10.39 -13.94 3.70
C LYS A 135 9.12 -14.62 3.22
N PRO A 136 9.11 -15.94 3.09
CA PRO A 136 7.86 -16.67 2.82
C PRO A 136 6.88 -16.50 3.99
N TYR A 137 5.60 -16.38 3.67
CA TYR A 137 4.52 -16.47 4.65
C TYR A 137 4.22 -17.94 4.94
N LEU A 138 4.24 -18.30 6.22
CA LEU A 138 4.01 -19.67 6.69
C LEU A 138 2.65 -19.73 7.43
N PRO A 139 1.57 -20.23 6.81
CA PRO A 139 0.23 -20.19 7.40
C PRO A 139 0.15 -20.80 8.81
N TYR A 140 0.90 -21.85 9.07
CA TYR A 140 0.90 -22.53 10.37
C TYR A 140 1.59 -21.73 11.50
N ALA A 141 2.43 -20.74 11.14
CA ALA A 141 3.20 -19.91 12.07
C ALA A 141 2.72 -18.47 12.11
N ASP A 142 2.27 -17.93 10.98
CA ASP A 142 1.97 -16.49 10.81
C ASP A 142 0.48 -16.18 10.98
N CYS A 143 -0.41 -17.19 10.83
CA CYS A 143 -1.85 -16.98 10.95
C CYS A 143 -2.33 -17.24 12.38
N HIS A 144 -2.97 -16.22 12.96
CA HIS A 144 -3.59 -16.26 14.29
C HIS A 144 -5.08 -15.85 14.18
N PRO A 145 -5.99 -16.80 13.85
CA PRO A 145 -7.41 -16.47 13.66
C PRO A 145 -8.09 -15.92 14.92
N GLU A 146 -7.57 -16.25 16.10
CA GLU A 146 -8.04 -15.79 17.41
C GLU A 146 -7.51 -14.42 17.83
N ALA A 147 -6.60 -13.83 17.05
CA ALA A 147 -5.98 -12.55 17.41
C ALA A 147 -6.99 -11.41 17.43
N THR A 148 -6.87 -10.53 18.42
CA THR A 148 -7.71 -9.33 18.54
C THR A 148 -7.04 -8.12 17.92
N GLY A 149 -7.81 -7.36 17.11
CA GLY A 149 -7.33 -6.21 16.33
C GLY A 149 -7.25 -4.88 17.09
N GLY A 150 -7.59 -4.87 18.40
CA GLY A 150 -7.64 -3.63 19.18
C GLY A 150 -8.55 -2.58 18.53
N PHE A 151 -8.17 -1.29 18.61
CA PHE A 151 -8.97 -0.19 18.02
C PHE A 151 -9.10 -0.26 16.47
N ALA A 152 -8.30 -1.07 15.81
CA ALA A 152 -8.35 -1.21 14.34
C ALA A 152 -9.57 -2.03 13.88
N GLU A 153 -10.10 -2.89 14.74
CA GLU A 153 -11.24 -3.78 14.43
C GLU A 153 -12.52 -3.01 14.16
N GLU A 154 -12.79 -1.94 14.89
CA GLU A 154 -14.01 -1.12 14.76
C GLU A 154 -14.21 -0.53 13.35
N LYS A 155 -13.13 -0.33 12.60
CA LYS A 155 -13.15 0.28 11.26
C LYS A 155 -12.80 -0.71 10.14
N ARG A 156 -12.83 -2.01 10.41
CA ARG A 156 -12.41 -3.05 9.46
C ARG A 156 -13.24 -3.06 8.18
N HIS A 157 -14.54 -2.83 8.27
CA HIS A 157 -15.48 -2.94 7.16
C HIS A 157 -15.93 -1.58 6.59
N TYR A 158 -15.23 -0.49 6.94
CA TYR A 158 -15.56 0.81 6.38
C TYR A 158 -15.19 0.87 4.91
N ALA A 159 -16.18 1.11 4.05
CA ALA A 159 -16.02 1.34 2.63
C ALA A 159 -17.06 2.36 2.13
N LEU A 160 -16.71 3.12 1.10
CA LEU A 160 -17.60 4.02 0.38
C LEU A 160 -18.22 3.31 -0.83
N THR A 161 -19.42 3.69 -1.21
CA THR A 161 -19.96 3.38 -2.53
C THR A 161 -19.24 4.23 -3.58
N VAL A 162 -18.73 3.61 -4.65
CA VAL A 162 -18.01 4.32 -5.71
C VAL A 162 -18.92 4.50 -6.92
N ASP A 163 -19.32 5.73 -7.18
CA ASP A 163 -19.95 6.16 -8.43
C ASP A 163 -18.84 6.57 -9.41
N PHE A 164 -18.61 5.73 -10.41
CA PHE A 164 -17.61 5.94 -11.44
C PHE A 164 -18.30 5.97 -12.80
N PRO A 165 -18.57 7.17 -13.37
CA PRO A 165 -19.22 7.30 -14.67
C PRO A 165 -18.46 6.54 -15.74
N ALA A 166 -19.17 5.74 -16.55
CA ALA A 166 -18.57 4.84 -17.55
C ALA A 166 -17.62 5.55 -18.53
N ALA A 167 -17.96 6.80 -18.93
CA ALA A 167 -17.13 7.60 -19.82
C ALA A 167 -15.79 8.02 -19.19
N LEU A 168 -15.74 8.19 -17.87
CA LEU A 168 -14.50 8.47 -17.15
C LEU A 168 -13.73 7.18 -16.89
N GLU A 169 -14.41 6.11 -16.50
CA GLU A 169 -13.77 4.81 -16.26
C GLU A 169 -13.12 4.25 -17.54
N ALA A 170 -13.69 4.54 -18.71
CA ALA A 170 -13.12 4.16 -20.00
C ALA A 170 -11.74 4.79 -20.27
N GLN A 171 -11.38 5.88 -19.60
CA GLN A 171 -10.08 6.54 -19.70
C GLN A 171 -8.99 5.84 -18.86
N ILE A 172 -9.38 4.88 -18.00
CA ILE A 172 -8.47 4.06 -17.21
C ILE A 172 -8.20 2.77 -17.97
N ASP A 173 -6.93 2.36 -17.99
CA ASP A 173 -6.54 1.07 -18.56
C ASP A 173 -7.35 -0.05 -17.89
N PRO A 174 -7.96 -0.98 -18.65
CA PRO A 174 -8.73 -2.08 -18.10
C PRO A 174 -8.02 -2.87 -16.99
N ALA A 175 -6.69 -3.01 -17.07
CA ALA A 175 -5.90 -3.71 -16.06
C ALA A 175 -5.90 -3.02 -14.68
N HIS A 176 -6.10 -1.71 -14.63
CA HIS A 176 -6.05 -0.91 -13.40
C HIS A 176 -7.43 -0.54 -12.82
N ARG A 177 -8.54 -0.80 -13.56
CA ARG A 177 -9.89 -0.36 -13.14
C ARG A 177 -10.33 -0.98 -11.82
N ALA A 178 -10.14 -2.28 -11.64
CA ALA A 178 -10.53 -2.98 -10.42
C ALA A 178 -9.74 -2.46 -9.21
N ALA A 179 -8.42 -2.31 -9.35
CA ALA A 179 -7.56 -1.77 -8.31
C ALA A 179 -7.95 -0.33 -7.95
N LEU A 180 -8.18 0.54 -8.93
CA LEU A 180 -8.60 1.92 -8.70
C LEU A 180 -9.96 2.00 -7.98
N ARG A 181 -10.94 1.18 -8.37
CA ARG A 181 -12.23 1.11 -7.64
C ARG A 181 -12.04 0.69 -6.20
N GLY A 182 -11.19 -0.30 -5.93
CA GLY A 182 -10.85 -0.72 -4.58
C GLY A 182 -10.20 0.41 -3.76
N VAL A 183 -9.23 1.11 -4.33
CA VAL A 183 -8.57 2.28 -3.70
C VAL A 183 -9.59 3.36 -3.34
N LEU A 184 -10.49 3.72 -4.26
CA LEU A 184 -11.53 4.73 -4.03
C LEU A 184 -12.54 4.28 -2.97
N ALA A 185 -12.95 3.00 -2.98
CA ALA A 185 -13.88 2.45 -1.99
C ALA A 185 -13.33 2.52 -0.56
N HIS A 186 -12.01 2.40 -0.40
CA HIS A 186 -11.35 2.48 0.92
C HIS A 186 -11.09 3.91 1.42
N ASP A 187 -11.76 4.91 0.83
CA ASP A 187 -11.73 6.32 1.23
C ASP A 187 -10.31 6.87 1.36
N PRO A 188 -9.70 7.32 0.26
CA PRO A 188 -8.34 7.85 0.28
C PRO A 188 -8.21 9.18 1.02
N ARG A 189 -9.33 9.84 1.39
CA ARG A 189 -9.30 11.13 2.09
C ARG A 189 -8.65 11.03 3.48
N PRO A 190 -8.05 12.13 3.96
CA PRO A 190 -7.76 12.26 5.38
C PRO A 190 -9.04 12.18 6.20
N SER A 191 -9.09 11.31 7.21
CA SER A 191 -10.30 10.98 7.99
C SER A 191 -10.91 12.15 8.79
N TYR A 192 -10.22 13.29 8.88
CA TYR A 192 -10.70 14.53 9.52
C TYR A 192 -11.34 15.52 8.52
N GLN A 193 -11.44 15.15 7.24
CA GLN A 193 -12.03 15.99 6.20
C GLN A 193 -13.37 15.41 5.77
N SER A 194 -14.45 16.20 5.97
CA SER A 194 -15.83 15.80 5.66
C SER A 194 -16.57 16.81 4.79
N ASP A 195 -15.86 17.72 4.12
CA ASP A 195 -16.45 18.72 3.25
C ASP A 195 -16.96 18.07 1.95
N PRO A 196 -18.30 18.05 1.71
CA PRO A 196 -18.89 17.38 0.54
C PRO A 196 -18.59 18.11 -0.79
N GLU A 197 -18.36 19.43 -0.75
CA GLU A 197 -18.05 20.21 -1.96
C GLU A 197 -16.58 20.17 -2.34
N ARG A 198 -15.74 19.66 -1.45
CA ARG A 198 -14.29 19.62 -1.69
C ARG A 198 -13.92 18.61 -2.77
N MET A 199 -13.20 19.08 -3.78
CA MET A 199 -12.57 18.22 -4.78
C MET A 199 -11.26 17.64 -4.24
N TYR A 200 -11.19 16.31 -4.18
CA TYR A 200 -9.98 15.56 -3.86
C TYR A 200 -9.33 15.03 -5.14
N GLY A 201 -8.08 14.63 -5.08
CA GLY A 201 -7.40 13.99 -6.18
C GLY A 201 -6.52 12.85 -5.66
N VAL A 202 -6.52 11.71 -6.33
CA VAL A 202 -5.63 10.59 -6.08
C VAL A 202 -4.81 10.29 -7.32
N ALA A 203 -3.49 10.22 -7.14
CA ALA A 203 -2.56 9.83 -8.19
C ALA A 203 -2.45 8.29 -8.22
N PHE A 204 -2.78 7.68 -9.36
CA PHE A 204 -2.75 6.23 -9.53
C PHE A 204 -2.50 5.88 -11.00
N ALA A 205 -1.54 4.99 -11.28
CA ALA A 205 -1.23 4.49 -12.62
C ALA A 205 -1.09 5.61 -13.68
N GLY A 206 -0.35 6.69 -13.36
CA GLY A 206 -0.12 7.83 -14.27
C GLY A 206 -1.30 8.79 -14.42
N LYS A 207 -2.41 8.57 -13.72
CA LYS A 207 -3.60 9.43 -13.75
C LYS A 207 -3.81 10.12 -12.41
N ASN A 208 -4.36 11.34 -12.45
CA ASN A 208 -4.89 12.03 -11.27
C ASN A 208 -6.41 11.98 -11.32
N VAL A 209 -7.00 11.18 -10.45
CA VAL A 209 -8.45 10.94 -10.37
C VAL A 209 -9.06 11.91 -9.39
N LYS A 210 -9.88 12.85 -9.89
CA LYS A 210 -10.58 13.86 -9.10
C LYS A 210 -11.95 13.36 -8.68
N PHE A 211 -12.30 13.53 -7.41
CA PHE A 211 -13.55 13.03 -6.85
C PHE A 211 -14.09 13.92 -5.72
N THR A 212 -15.38 13.80 -5.45
CA THR A 212 -16.06 14.34 -4.27
C THR A 212 -16.63 13.20 -3.44
N VAL A 213 -16.92 13.45 -2.15
CA VAL A 213 -17.58 12.46 -1.31
C VAL A 213 -18.70 13.10 -0.52
N GLU A 214 -19.92 12.57 -0.68
CA GLU A 214 -21.13 13.01 -0.02
C GLU A 214 -21.94 11.77 0.40
N ASP A 215 -22.49 11.77 1.61
CA ASP A 215 -23.37 10.72 2.16
C ASP A 215 -22.90 9.27 1.94
N GLY A 216 -21.59 9.03 2.09
CA GLY A 216 -21.00 7.70 1.92
C GLY A 216 -20.79 7.29 0.46
N VAL A 217 -21.03 8.19 -0.50
CA VAL A 217 -20.80 7.97 -1.92
C VAL A 217 -19.63 8.80 -2.38
N LEU A 218 -18.63 8.14 -2.98
CA LEU A 218 -17.51 8.77 -3.68
C LEU A 218 -17.86 8.85 -5.17
N THR A 219 -17.97 10.06 -5.70
CA THR A 219 -18.26 10.28 -7.14
C THR A 219 -17.02 10.79 -7.85
N VAL A 220 -16.56 10.05 -8.87
CA VAL A 220 -15.46 10.49 -9.75
C VAL A 220 -15.96 11.59 -10.68
N ARG A 221 -15.26 12.73 -10.68
CA ARG A 221 -15.64 13.93 -11.40
C ARG A 221 -14.79 14.19 -12.65
N LYS A 222 -13.50 13.85 -12.58
CA LYS A 222 -12.55 14.13 -13.67
C LYS A 222 -11.35 13.21 -13.59
N ILE A 223 -10.71 12.92 -14.72
CA ILE A 223 -9.42 12.25 -14.83
C ILE A 223 -8.47 13.16 -15.59
N GLU A 224 -7.27 13.31 -15.09
CA GLU A 224 -6.20 14.14 -15.67
C GLU A 224 -4.93 13.29 -15.82
N GLU A 225 -4.13 13.55 -16.83
CA GLU A 225 -2.79 12.97 -16.96
C GLU A 225 -1.86 13.57 -15.88
N ILE A 226 -0.98 12.75 -15.32
CA ILE A 226 0.11 13.24 -14.48
C ILE A 226 1.30 13.50 -15.40
N SER A 227 1.76 14.75 -15.41
CA SER A 227 2.91 15.21 -16.21
C SER A 227 4.22 14.71 -15.62
#